data_b77eb60b834ed1ea68ae1ff38afc3e55
#
_entry.id   b77eb60b834ed1ea68ae1ff38afc3e55
#
_cell.length_a   1.000
_cell.length_b   1.000
_cell.length_c   1.000
_cell.angle_alpha   90.00
_cell.angle_beta   90.00
_cell.angle_gamma   90.00
#
_symmetry.space_group_name_H-M   'P 1'
#
loop_
_entity.id
_entity.type
_entity.pdbx_description
1 polymer ?
#
loop_
_entity_poly.entity_id
_entity_poly.type
_entity_poly.pdbx_seq_one_letter_code
_entity_poly.pdbx_strand_id
1 'polypeptide(L)'
;TIKDLNTPSRKIKSASRDRFKIAIIDDEDFVFLEELRKSGFDIRKYDDALDLQMFDSYPIIICDIKGVGKDFKSPMGGAFLIRELKKKYPLKAYAAYTGSTYDISINNYLEGVSIIKKDIEIDDWCIEIDNLIRNISDPKEVWLKIRDILLKEEVDLISLANLEDEYVDIILNKNGDFHNFPSAKKENTLNPDVRAVVQSLVAGIILNTL
;
A
#
# COMPACT_ATOMS: atom_id res chain seq x y z
N THR A 1 3.15 7.32 21.95
CA THR A 1 2.38 7.94 20.83
C THR A 1 3.10 7.73 19.52
N ILE A 2 2.42 7.92 18.40
CA ILE A 2 2.98 7.82 17.05
C ILE A 2 4.21 8.73 16.81
N LYS A 3 4.35 9.82 17.58
CA LYS A 3 5.51 10.71 17.53
C LYS A 3 6.80 10.02 18.00
N ASP A 4 6.69 9.00 18.84
CA ASP A 4 7.83 8.27 19.41
C ASP A 4 8.47 7.36 18.33
N LEU A 5 7.78 7.05 17.24
CA LEU A 5 8.31 6.30 16.11
C LEU A 5 9.31 7.10 15.26
N ASN A 6 9.36 8.43 15.41
CA ASN A 6 10.34 9.29 14.72
C ASN A 6 11.68 9.42 15.46
N THR A 7 11.91 8.73 16.56
CA THR A 7 13.15 8.89 17.34
C THR A 7 14.34 8.30 16.57
N PRO A 8 15.45 9.06 16.35
CA PRO A 8 16.59 8.63 15.51
C PRO A 8 17.33 7.38 15.99
N SER A 9 17.06 6.92 17.20
CA SER A 9 17.79 5.82 17.85
C SER A 9 17.46 4.43 17.30
N ARG A 10 16.42 4.24 16.50
CA ARG A 10 16.20 3.01 15.76
C ARG A 10 16.56 3.21 14.29
N LYS A 11 17.76 2.78 13.92
CA LYS A 11 18.05 2.45 12.52
C LYS A 11 17.08 1.32 12.13
N ILE A 12 15.91 1.68 11.61
CA ILE A 12 15.14 0.75 10.78
C ILE A 12 16.13 0.39 9.68
N LYS A 13 16.56 -0.86 9.63
CA LYS A 13 17.41 -1.35 8.52
C LYS A 13 16.64 -0.95 7.27
N SER A 14 17.25 -0.16 6.39
CA SER A 14 16.64 0.18 5.10
C SER A 14 16.20 -1.14 4.48
N ALA A 15 14.89 -1.27 4.26
CA ALA A 15 14.37 -2.47 3.65
C ALA A 15 15.09 -2.65 2.32
N SER A 16 15.66 -3.84 2.09
CA SER A 16 16.26 -4.17 0.81
C SER A 16 15.14 -4.13 -0.25
N ARG A 17 15.40 -3.56 -1.41
CA ARG A 17 14.44 -3.40 -2.51
C ARG A 17 13.85 -4.72 -2.98
N ASP A 18 14.66 -5.80 -2.95
CA ASP A 18 14.29 -7.16 -3.37
C ASP A 18 13.27 -7.84 -2.42
N ARG A 19 13.04 -7.30 -1.23
CA ARG A 19 12.07 -7.84 -0.28
C ARG A 19 10.61 -7.53 -0.66
N PHE A 20 10.40 -6.53 -1.50
CA PHE A 20 9.05 -6.09 -1.88
C PHE A 20 8.75 -6.47 -3.32
N LYS A 21 7.82 -7.38 -3.50
CA LYS A 21 7.32 -7.74 -4.83
C LYS A 21 6.49 -6.60 -5.41
N ILE A 22 6.78 -6.25 -6.64
CA ILE A 22 6.13 -5.15 -7.35
C ILE A 22 5.43 -5.71 -8.58
N ALA A 23 4.12 -5.45 -8.70
CA ALA A 23 3.39 -5.70 -9.94
C ALA A 23 3.33 -4.42 -10.77
N ILE A 24 3.70 -4.50 -12.03
CA ILE A 24 3.43 -3.48 -13.05
C ILE A 24 2.35 -4.03 -13.97
N ILE A 25 1.27 -3.28 -14.17
CA ILE A 25 0.15 -3.65 -15.04
C ILE A 25 0.14 -2.67 -16.21
N ASP A 26 0.49 -3.15 -17.41
CA ASP A 26 0.59 -2.35 -18.64
C ASP A 26 0.41 -3.27 -19.85
N ASP A 27 -0.50 -2.96 -20.76
CA ASP A 27 -0.72 -3.73 -21.99
C ASP A 27 0.35 -3.45 -23.07
N GLU A 28 1.20 -2.46 -22.85
CA GLU A 28 2.37 -2.16 -23.68
C GLU A 28 3.68 -2.63 -23.02
N ASP A 29 4.79 -2.56 -23.78
CA ASP A 29 6.11 -2.87 -23.24
C ASP A 29 6.57 -1.79 -22.26
N PHE A 30 6.93 -2.22 -21.04
CA PHE A 30 7.49 -1.34 -20.03
C PHE A 30 9.02 -1.29 -20.18
N VAL A 31 9.51 -0.23 -20.84
CA VAL A 31 10.90 -0.11 -21.31
C VAL A 31 11.96 -0.19 -20.19
N PHE A 32 11.64 0.22 -18.96
CA PHE A 32 12.58 0.24 -17.83
C PHE A 32 12.61 -1.05 -17.00
N LEU A 33 11.88 -2.09 -17.42
CA LEU A 33 11.72 -3.32 -16.61
C LEU A 33 13.07 -3.93 -16.22
N GLU A 34 13.96 -4.08 -17.18
CA GLU A 34 15.28 -4.74 -16.96
C GLU A 34 16.24 -3.84 -16.16
N GLU A 35 16.21 -2.53 -16.37
CA GLU A 35 17.02 -1.57 -15.62
C GLU A 35 16.60 -1.52 -14.15
N LEU A 36 15.30 -1.53 -13.87
CA LEU A 36 14.78 -1.56 -12.50
C LEU A 36 15.10 -2.87 -11.79
N ARG A 37 15.03 -4.00 -12.49
CA ARG A 37 15.48 -5.29 -11.94
C ARG A 37 16.97 -5.27 -11.61
N LYS A 38 17.83 -4.72 -12.48
CA LYS A 38 19.26 -4.53 -12.21
C LYS A 38 19.51 -3.57 -11.05
N SER A 39 18.60 -2.63 -10.79
CA SER A 39 18.63 -1.71 -9.64
C SER A 39 18.16 -2.38 -8.33
N GLY A 40 17.84 -3.68 -8.36
CA GLY A 40 17.55 -4.50 -7.19
C GLY A 40 16.07 -4.60 -6.83
N PHE A 41 15.14 -4.20 -7.70
CA PHE A 41 13.69 -4.35 -7.47
C PHE A 41 13.19 -5.72 -7.96
N ASP A 42 12.34 -6.38 -7.17
CA ASP A 42 11.61 -7.60 -7.57
C ASP A 42 10.33 -7.21 -8.30
N ILE A 43 10.41 -7.06 -9.62
CA ILE A 43 9.32 -6.57 -10.46
C ILE A 43 8.82 -7.65 -11.41
N ARG A 44 7.50 -7.82 -11.45
CA ARG A 44 6.79 -8.61 -12.46
C ARG A 44 5.80 -7.76 -13.22
N LYS A 45 5.87 -7.82 -14.56
CA LYS A 45 4.92 -7.17 -15.47
C LYS A 45 3.75 -8.11 -15.80
N TYR A 46 2.57 -7.54 -15.89
CA TYR A 46 1.32 -8.14 -16.35
C TYR A 46 0.72 -7.27 -17.45
N ASP A 47 0.19 -7.89 -18.49
CA ASP A 47 -0.44 -7.17 -19.61
C ASP A 47 -1.83 -6.63 -19.23
N ASP A 48 -2.54 -7.33 -18.34
CA ASP A 48 -3.82 -6.87 -17.75
C ASP A 48 -4.13 -7.66 -16.45
N ALA A 49 -5.20 -7.31 -15.81
CA ALA A 49 -5.76 -7.98 -14.63
C ALA A 49 -7.01 -8.76 -15.01
N LEU A 50 -6.96 -10.08 -14.89
CA LEU A 50 -8.14 -10.97 -15.05
C LEU A 50 -8.95 -11.03 -13.75
N ASP A 51 -8.29 -10.99 -12.60
CA ASP A 51 -8.86 -11.03 -11.26
C ASP A 51 -7.99 -10.21 -10.31
N LEU A 52 -8.62 -9.58 -9.33
CA LEU A 52 -7.91 -8.83 -8.27
C LEU A 52 -7.01 -9.72 -7.41
N GLN A 53 -7.32 -11.02 -7.28
CA GLN A 53 -6.55 -11.98 -6.49
C GLN A 53 -5.15 -12.25 -7.06
N MET A 54 -4.96 -12.02 -8.37
CA MET A 54 -3.62 -12.11 -8.98
C MET A 54 -2.57 -11.28 -8.25
N PHE A 55 -3.01 -10.25 -7.54
CA PHE A 55 -2.13 -9.28 -6.87
C PHE A 55 -2.06 -9.45 -5.34
N ASP A 56 -2.58 -10.55 -4.79
CA ASP A 56 -2.58 -10.81 -3.34
C ASP A 56 -1.16 -10.71 -2.75
N SER A 57 -0.17 -11.29 -3.43
CA SER A 57 1.22 -11.35 -2.97
C SER A 57 2.08 -10.13 -3.32
N TYR A 58 1.50 -9.09 -3.95
CA TYR A 58 2.22 -7.88 -4.35
C TYR A 58 1.88 -6.72 -3.42
N PRO A 59 2.77 -6.31 -2.51
CA PRO A 59 2.54 -5.15 -1.65
C PRO A 59 2.56 -3.82 -2.40
N ILE A 60 3.14 -3.77 -3.60
CA ILE A 60 3.22 -2.57 -4.44
C ILE A 60 2.62 -2.89 -5.81
N ILE A 61 1.70 -2.04 -6.28
CA ILE A 61 1.05 -2.18 -7.57
C ILE A 61 1.16 -0.86 -8.33
N ILE A 62 1.77 -0.91 -9.49
CA ILE A 62 1.91 0.21 -10.42
C ILE A 62 1.09 -0.14 -11.66
N CYS A 63 0.15 0.72 -12.04
CA CYS A 63 -0.81 0.41 -13.08
C CYS A 63 -0.91 1.54 -14.11
N ASP A 64 -0.84 1.20 -15.40
CA ASP A 64 -1.22 2.14 -16.45
C ASP A 64 -2.70 2.49 -16.33
N ILE A 65 -3.05 3.70 -16.70
CA ILE A 65 -4.45 4.17 -16.69
C ILE A 65 -5.18 3.69 -17.95
N LYS A 66 -4.48 3.60 -19.06
CA LYS A 66 -5.05 3.23 -20.36
C LYS A 66 -4.71 1.78 -20.73
N GLY A 67 -5.54 1.16 -21.54
CA GLY A 67 -5.26 -0.15 -22.13
C GLY A 67 -5.46 -1.35 -21.21
N VAL A 68 -5.60 -1.14 -19.90
CA VAL A 68 -5.75 -2.19 -18.87
C VAL A 68 -7.10 -2.16 -18.17
N GLY A 69 -7.44 -3.21 -17.42
CA GLY A 69 -8.72 -3.34 -16.71
C GLY A 69 -9.89 -3.66 -17.63
N LYS A 70 -9.65 -4.25 -18.79
CA LYS A 70 -10.65 -4.51 -19.85
C LYS A 70 -11.76 -5.44 -19.35
N ASP A 71 -11.41 -6.46 -18.58
CA ASP A 71 -12.38 -7.45 -18.07
C ASP A 71 -13.35 -6.86 -17.03
N PHE A 72 -13.00 -5.75 -16.39
CA PHE A 72 -13.86 -5.07 -15.42
C PHE A 72 -14.93 -4.18 -16.08
N LYS A 73 -14.94 -4.09 -17.42
CA LYS A 73 -15.96 -3.37 -18.22
C LYS A 73 -16.20 -1.92 -17.77
N SER A 74 -15.19 -1.27 -17.22
CA SER A 74 -15.25 0.13 -16.81
C SER A 74 -14.61 1.04 -17.86
N PRO A 75 -15.23 2.18 -18.21
CA PRO A 75 -14.62 3.15 -19.11
C PRO A 75 -13.38 3.83 -18.50
N MET A 76 -13.16 3.66 -17.18
CA MET A 76 -12.04 4.26 -16.45
C MET A 76 -10.77 3.39 -16.46
N GLY A 77 -10.79 2.22 -17.10
CA GLY A 77 -9.61 1.36 -17.28
C GLY A 77 -8.83 1.12 -16.01
N GLY A 78 -7.52 1.35 -16.03
CA GLY A 78 -6.61 1.14 -14.91
C GLY A 78 -6.95 1.96 -13.67
N ALA A 79 -7.53 3.14 -13.81
CA ALA A 79 -7.96 3.93 -12.64
C ALA A 79 -9.08 3.20 -11.85
N PHE A 80 -10.01 2.57 -12.55
CA PHE A 80 -11.03 1.71 -11.92
C PHE A 80 -10.39 0.51 -11.23
N LEU A 81 -9.46 -0.17 -11.92
CA LEU A 81 -8.74 -1.32 -11.39
C LEU A 81 -8.00 -0.97 -10.10
N ILE A 82 -7.26 0.14 -10.08
CA ILE A 82 -6.56 0.64 -8.88
C ILE A 82 -7.55 0.87 -7.74
N ARG A 83 -8.68 1.50 -8.00
CA ARG A 83 -9.71 1.75 -6.98
C ARG A 83 -10.24 0.45 -6.37
N GLU A 84 -10.54 -0.54 -7.18
CA GLU A 84 -11.07 -1.83 -6.68
C GLU A 84 -9.98 -2.62 -5.92
N LEU A 85 -8.74 -2.59 -6.39
CA LEU A 85 -7.60 -3.15 -5.66
C LEU A 85 -7.39 -2.46 -4.32
N LYS A 86 -7.48 -1.12 -4.26
CA LYS A 86 -7.32 -0.34 -3.04
C LYS A 86 -8.44 -0.62 -2.02
N LYS A 87 -9.67 -0.83 -2.48
CA LYS A 87 -10.78 -1.26 -1.60
C LYS A 87 -10.51 -2.64 -1.00
N LYS A 88 -10.03 -3.58 -1.81
CA LYS A 88 -9.75 -4.95 -1.37
C LYS A 88 -8.50 -5.04 -0.50
N TYR A 89 -7.45 -4.28 -0.80
CA TYR A 89 -6.15 -4.32 -0.14
C TYR A 89 -5.68 -2.92 0.29
N PRO A 90 -6.31 -2.31 1.28
CA PRO A 90 -6.12 -0.89 1.59
C PRO A 90 -4.72 -0.52 2.11
N LEU A 91 -3.93 -1.49 2.60
CA LEU A 91 -2.58 -1.23 3.13
C LEU A 91 -1.47 -1.33 2.09
N LYS A 92 -1.75 -1.81 0.87
CA LYS A 92 -0.77 -1.82 -0.21
C LYS A 92 -0.44 -0.41 -0.70
N ALA A 93 0.69 -0.25 -1.37
CA ALA A 93 1.02 0.97 -2.09
C ALA A 93 0.57 0.88 -3.54
N TYR A 94 0.01 1.97 -4.03
CA TYR A 94 -0.50 2.07 -5.39
C TYR A 94 0.10 3.28 -6.10
N ALA A 95 0.49 3.09 -7.35
CA ALA A 95 0.79 4.17 -8.27
C ALA A 95 0.06 3.98 -9.59
N ALA A 96 -0.47 5.07 -10.12
CA ALA A 96 -0.90 5.13 -11.50
C ALA A 96 0.21 5.79 -12.31
N TYR A 97 0.60 5.21 -13.45
CA TYR A 97 1.53 5.88 -14.34
C TYR A 97 0.86 6.18 -15.68
N THR A 98 1.16 7.35 -16.24
CA THR A 98 0.42 7.86 -17.38
C THR A 98 1.27 8.82 -18.20
N GLY A 99 0.96 8.93 -19.49
CA GLY A 99 1.47 10.00 -20.34
C GLY A 99 0.97 11.38 -19.88
N SER A 100 1.41 12.43 -20.55
CA SER A 100 1.26 13.84 -20.14
C SER A 100 -0.18 14.36 -19.99
N THR A 101 -1.18 13.63 -20.46
CA THR A 101 -2.59 14.06 -20.37
C THR A 101 -3.48 12.92 -19.93
N TYR A 102 -4.08 13.06 -18.75
CA TYR A 102 -5.17 12.20 -18.29
C TYR A 102 -6.40 13.05 -17.95
N ASP A 103 -7.58 12.45 -18.08
CA ASP A 103 -8.84 13.12 -17.79
C ASP A 103 -8.98 13.38 -16.27
N ILE A 104 -9.31 14.62 -15.91
CA ILE A 104 -9.55 15.01 -14.50
C ILE A 104 -10.67 14.16 -13.87
N SER A 105 -11.58 13.62 -14.67
CA SER A 105 -12.67 12.74 -14.17
C SER A 105 -12.18 11.49 -13.43
N ILE A 106 -10.93 11.04 -13.70
CA ILE A 106 -10.35 9.87 -13.03
C ILE A 106 -9.76 10.19 -11.64
N ASN A 107 -9.62 11.48 -11.27
CA ASN A 107 -9.04 11.86 -9.98
C ASN A 107 -9.78 11.24 -8.78
N ASN A 108 -11.09 11.09 -8.86
CA ASN A 108 -11.88 10.45 -7.81
C ASN A 108 -11.55 8.94 -7.64
N TYR A 109 -11.00 8.30 -8.67
CA TYR A 109 -10.54 6.91 -8.61
C TYR A 109 -9.14 6.79 -8.03
N LEU A 110 -8.33 7.85 -8.14
CA LEU A 110 -6.92 7.90 -7.77
C LEU A 110 -6.66 8.67 -6.46
N GLU A 111 -7.68 8.92 -5.64
CA GLU A 111 -7.49 9.56 -4.34
C GLU A 111 -6.46 8.79 -3.49
N GLY A 112 -5.39 9.48 -3.06
CA GLY A 112 -4.31 8.89 -2.26
C GLY A 112 -3.47 7.84 -3.00
N VAL A 113 -3.45 7.89 -4.34
CA VAL A 113 -2.60 7.10 -5.23
C VAL A 113 -1.50 8.00 -5.77
N SER A 114 -0.25 7.51 -5.78
CA SER A 114 0.87 8.23 -6.41
C SER A 114 0.68 8.28 -7.92
N ILE A 115 0.96 9.43 -8.53
CA ILE A 115 0.92 9.59 -9.99
C ILE A 115 2.34 9.70 -10.50
N ILE A 116 2.75 8.76 -11.35
CA ILE A 116 4.06 8.72 -11.99
C ILE A 116 3.88 9.06 -13.46
N LYS A 117 4.71 9.94 -14.00
CA LYS A 117 4.70 10.25 -15.44
C LYS A 117 5.47 9.18 -16.22
N LYS A 118 4.98 8.82 -17.42
CA LYS A 118 5.65 7.81 -18.28
C LYS A 118 7.00 8.29 -18.84
N ASP A 119 7.22 9.59 -18.93
CA ASP A 119 8.37 10.24 -19.57
C ASP A 119 9.50 10.62 -18.60
N ILE A 120 9.55 10.02 -17.40
CA ILE A 120 10.64 10.23 -16.44
C ILE A 120 11.81 9.28 -16.72
N GLU A 121 13.00 9.68 -16.26
CA GLU A 121 14.22 8.90 -16.36
C GLU A 121 14.27 7.73 -15.37
N ILE A 122 15.15 6.77 -15.59
CA ILE A 122 15.29 5.57 -14.76
C ILE A 122 15.59 5.89 -13.28
N ASP A 123 16.39 6.93 -13.02
CA ASP A 123 16.73 7.34 -11.66
C ASP A 123 15.49 7.88 -10.92
N ASP A 124 14.63 8.60 -11.59
CA ASP A 124 13.36 9.08 -11.05
C ASP A 124 12.40 7.92 -10.79
N TRP A 125 12.37 6.92 -11.68
CA TRP A 125 11.63 5.67 -11.44
C TRP A 125 12.10 4.97 -10.16
N CYS A 126 13.40 4.88 -9.95
CA CYS A 126 13.95 4.29 -8.72
C CYS A 126 13.50 5.07 -7.48
N ILE A 127 13.50 6.40 -7.53
CA ILE A 127 13.05 7.26 -6.43
C ILE A 127 11.56 7.06 -6.13
N GLU A 128 10.72 7.00 -7.16
CA GLU A 128 9.29 6.81 -7.01
C GLU A 128 8.96 5.44 -6.40
N ILE A 129 9.62 4.37 -6.84
CA ILE A 129 9.44 3.05 -6.27
C ILE A 129 9.96 3.01 -4.82
N ASP A 130 11.09 3.62 -4.50
CA ASP A 130 11.60 3.73 -3.12
C ASP A 130 10.61 4.49 -2.21
N ASN A 131 9.90 5.49 -2.73
CA ASN A 131 8.83 6.18 -2.01
C ASN A 131 7.64 5.25 -1.74
N LEU A 132 7.24 4.42 -2.71
CA LEU A 132 6.18 3.42 -2.52
C LEU A 132 6.59 2.37 -1.47
N ILE A 133 7.84 1.90 -1.49
CA ILE A 133 8.37 1.00 -0.46
C ILE A 133 8.29 1.65 0.93
N ARG A 134 8.70 2.92 1.04
CA ARG A 134 8.62 3.65 2.31
C ARG A 134 7.18 3.74 2.82
N ASN A 135 6.22 4.00 1.95
CA ASN A 135 4.80 4.11 2.31
C ASN A 135 4.20 2.83 2.93
N ILE A 136 4.82 1.66 2.73
CA ILE A 136 4.36 0.38 3.29
C ILE A 136 5.31 -0.21 4.33
N SER A 137 6.52 0.33 4.45
CA SER A 137 7.55 -0.16 5.38
C SER A 137 7.81 0.77 6.56
N ASP A 138 7.48 2.05 6.46
CA ASP A 138 7.58 2.99 7.57
C ASP A 138 6.41 2.79 8.54
N PRO A 139 6.66 2.36 9.78
CA PRO A 139 5.59 2.09 10.75
C PRO A 139 4.66 3.27 10.99
N LYS A 140 5.17 4.50 10.90
CA LYS A 140 4.35 5.68 11.05
C LYS A 140 3.39 5.85 9.88
N GLU A 141 3.88 5.70 8.65
CA GLU A 141 3.04 5.79 7.44
C GLU A 141 1.98 4.69 7.41
N VAL A 142 2.34 3.48 7.82
CA VAL A 142 1.40 2.36 7.96
C VAL A 142 0.31 2.70 8.97
N TRP A 143 0.69 3.21 10.16
CA TRP A 143 -0.30 3.59 11.18
C TRP A 143 -1.24 4.71 10.69
N LEU A 144 -0.71 5.72 10.00
CA LEU A 144 -1.55 6.80 9.47
C LEU A 144 -2.62 6.28 8.51
N LYS A 145 -2.29 5.32 7.64
CA LYS A 145 -3.27 4.65 6.77
C LYS A 145 -4.33 3.88 7.57
N ILE A 146 -3.89 3.10 8.57
CA ILE A 146 -4.79 2.34 9.44
C ILE A 146 -5.75 3.30 10.15
N ARG A 147 -5.22 4.37 10.72
CA ARG A 147 -5.99 5.40 11.41
C ARG A 147 -7.06 6.03 10.51
N ASP A 148 -6.69 6.38 9.27
CA ASP A 148 -7.64 6.97 8.31
C ASP A 148 -8.78 5.99 7.94
N ILE A 149 -8.47 4.69 7.83
CA ILE A 149 -9.48 3.66 7.59
C ILE A 149 -10.41 3.56 8.80
N LEU A 150 -9.87 3.46 10.02
CA LEU A 150 -10.65 3.33 11.23
C LEU A 150 -11.52 4.55 11.51
N LEU A 151 -11.06 5.76 11.14
CA LEU A 151 -11.87 6.97 11.21
C LEU A 151 -13.04 6.97 10.22
N LYS A 152 -12.85 6.42 9.01
CA LYS A 152 -13.93 6.25 8.02
C LYS A 152 -14.97 5.22 8.47
N GLU A 153 -14.57 4.24 9.26
CA GLU A 153 -15.43 3.25 9.92
C GLU A 153 -16.01 3.75 11.25
N GLU A 154 -15.95 5.07 11.49
CA GLU A 154 -16.53 5.75 12.66
C GLU A 154 -16.04 5.22 14.01
N VAL A 155 -14.82 4.71 14.08
CA VAL A 155 -14.20 4.28 15.34
C VAL A 155 -14.01 5.47 16.27
N ASP A 156 -14.46 5.36 17.51
CA ASP A 156 -14.34 6.43 18.48
C ASP A 156 -12.87 6.74 18.83
N LEU A 157 -12.62 8.01 19.19
CA LEU A 157 -11.26 8.51 19.41
C LEU A 157 -10.53 7.83 20.59
N ILE A 158 -11.26 7.33 21.59
CA ILE A 158 -10.66 6.65 22.74
C ILE A 158 -10.16 5.26 22.31
N SER A 159 -10.99 4.52 21.57
CA SER A 159 -10.60 3.23 21.01
C SER A 159 -9.43 3.39 20.05
N LEU A 160 -9.45 4.42 19.20
CA LEU A 160 -8.37 4.72 18.27
C LEU A 160 -7.06 5.05 18.98
N ALA A 161 -7.09 5.87 20.04
CA ALA A 161 -5.92 6.17 20.85
C ALA A 161 -5.36 4.93 21.55
N ASN A 162 -6.22 4.06 22.06
CA ASN A 162 -5.83 2.80 22.67
C ASN A 162 -5.14 1.85 21.66
N LEU A 163 -5.63 1.79 20.43
CA LEU A 163 -5.01 1.01 19.36
C LEU A 163 -3.66 1.61 18.95
N GLU A 164 -3.55 2.96 18.87
CA GLU A 164 -2.29 3.65 18.58
C GLU A 164 -1.22 3.32 19.61
N ASP A 165 -1.54 3.42 20.90
CA ASP A 165 -0.58 3.14 21.97
C ASP A 165 -0.09 1.69 21.91
N GLU A 166 -0.98 0.74 21.61
CA GLU A 166 -0.61 -0.66 21.47
C GLU A 166 0.24 -0.91 20.22
N TYR A 167 -0.12 -0.29 19.08
CA TYR A 167 0.66 -0.35 17.87
C TYR A 167 2.10 0.15 18.09
N VAL A 168 2.24 1.32 18.73
CA VAL A 168 3.53 1.91 19.04
C VAL A 168 4.34 1.01 19.98
N ASP A 169 3.70 0.42 21.01
CA ASP A 169 4.35 -0.53 21.93
C ASP A 169 4.89 -1.76 21.17
N ILE A 170 4.12 -2.30 20.24
CA ILE A 170 4.55 -3.43 19.41
C ILE A 170 5.80 -3.08 18.60
N ILE A 171 5.80 -1.92 17.93
CA ILE A 171 6.94 -1.48 17.13
C ILE A 171 8.18 -1.24 18.00
N LEU A 172 8.01 -0.57 19.15
CA LEU A 172 9.14 -0.16 20.00
C LEU A 172 9.69 -1.29 20.86
N ASN A 173 8.82 -2.14 21.41
CA ASN A 173 9.17 -3.06 22.48
C ASN A 173 9.03 -4.55 22.11
N LYS A 174 8.27 -4.88 21.06
CA LYS A 174 7.98 -6.26 20.65
C LYS A 174 8.49 -6.61 19.25
N ASN A 175 9.44 -5.84 18.73
CA ASN A 175 10.06 -6.06 17.41
C ASN A 175 9.08 -6.17 16.23
N GLY A 176 7.89 -5.57 16.34
CA GLY A 176 6.87 -5.62 15.29
C GLY A 176 6.05 -6.92 15.26
N ASP A 177 5.99 -7.65 16.38
CA ASP A 177 5.14 -8.85 16.46
C ASP A 177 3.66 -8.46 16.65
N PHE A 178 2.90 -8.51 15.56
CA PHE A 178 1.47 -8.18 15.50
C PHE A 178 0.53 -9.37 15.69
N HIS A 179 1.03 -10.59 15.99
CA HIS A 179 0.16 -11.78 16.12
C HIS A 179 -0.95 -11.65 17.15
N ASN A 180 -0.75 -10.83 18.17
CA ASN A 180 -1.72 -10.58 19.23
C ASN A 180 -2.26 -9.14 19.23
N PHE A 181 -2.32 -8.49 18.08
CA PHE A 181 -2.87 -7.15 17.94
C PHE A 181 -4.26 -7.20 17.26
N PRO A 182 -5.28 -6.50 17.79
CA PRO A 182 -5.28 -5.89 19.11
C PRO A 182 -5.33 -6.94 20.21
N SER A 183 -4.79 -6.62 21.38
CA SER A 183 -4.84 -7.52 22.53
C SER A 183 -6.30 -7.85 22.91
N ALA A 184 -6.55 -9.06 23.42
CA ALA A 184 -7.90 -9.52 23.75
C ALA A 184 -8.68 -8.55 24.66
N LYS A 185 -7.99 -7.82 25.54
CA LYS A 185 -8.60 -6.81 26.40
C LYS A 185 -9.15 -5.63 25.59
N LYS A 186 -8.42 -5.15 24.59
CA LYS A 186 -8.82 -4.03 23.73
C LYS A 186 -9.78 -4.48 22.65
N GLU A 187 -9.57 -5.67 22.10
CA GLU A 187 -10.47 -6.28 21.11
C GLU A 187 -11.91 -6.38 21.63
N ASN A 188 -12.10 -6.76 22.91
CA ASN A 188 -13.41 -6.88 23.53
C ASN A 188 -14.12 -5.52 23.73
N THR A 189 -13.42 -4.40 23.63
CA THR A 189 -14.02 -3.06 23.68
C THR A 189 -14.48 -2.56 22.33
N LEU A 190 -14.04 -3.19 21.23
CA LEU A 190 -14.42 -2.84 19.87
C LEU A 190 -15.77 -3.50 19.52
N ASN A 191 -16.59 -2.79 18.75
CA ASN A 191 -17.77 -3.41 18.17
C ASN A 191 -17.35 -4.49 17.13
N PRO A 192 -18.23 -5.47 16.79
CA PRO A 192 -17.87 -6.57 15.91
C PRO A 192 -17.36 -6.13 14.52
N ASP A 193 -17.94 -5.07 13.93
CA ASP A 193 -17.59 -4.59 12.60
C ASP A 193 -16.19 -3.96 12.61
N VAL A 194 -15.90 -3.09 13.59
CA VAL A 194 -14.57 -2.50 13.78
C VAL A 194 -13.52 -3.59 14.06
N ARG A 195 -13.87 -4.61 14.85
CA ARG A 195 -12.97 -5.75 15.10
C ARG A 195 -12.59 -6.46 13.80
N ALA A 196 -13.56 -6.75 12.94
CA ALA A 196 -13.31 -7.38 11.65
C ALA A 196 -12.37 -6.53 10.77
N VAL A 197 -12.58 -5.21 10.74
CA VAL A 197 -11.69 -4.27 10.02
C VAL A 197 -10.28 -4.32 10.60
N VAL A 198 -10.10 -4.20 11.91
CA VAL A 198 -8.78 -4.24 12.56
C VAL A 198 -8.07 -5.56 12.27
N GLN A 199 -8.76 -6.70 12.36
CA GLN A 199 -8.18 -8.01 12.06
C GLN A 199 -7.73 -8.12 10.60
N SER A 200 -8.52 -7.60 9.66
CA SER A 200 -8.14 -7.54 8.24
C SER A 200 -6.90 -6.68 8.00
N LEU A 201 -6.80 -5.53 8.67
CA LEU A 201 -5.63 -4.64 8.59
C LEU A 201 -4.37 -5.30 9.18
N VAL A 202 -4.50 -6.00 10.30
CA VAL A 202 -3.39 -6.76 10.90
C VAL A 202 -2.87 -7.85 9.98
N ALA A 203 -3.77 -8.61 9.36
CA ALA A 203 -3.37 -9.59 8.35
C ALA A 203 -2.58 -8.94 7.20
N GLY A 204 -3.01 -7.77 6.75
CA GLY A 204 -2.30 -6.98 5.74
C GLY A 204 -0.91 -6.51 6.20
N ILE A 205 -0.74 -6.10 7.46
CA ILE A 205 0.57 -5.73 8.02
C ILE A 205 1.51 -6.94 8.01
N ILE A 206 1.05 -8.07 8.54
CA ILE A 206 1.86 -9.30 8.63
C ILE A 206 2.31 -9.74 7.24
N LEU A 207 1.42 -9.74 6.24
CA LEU A 207 1.74 -10.12 4.86
C LEU A 207 2.75 -9.17 4.19
N ASN A 208 2.77 -7.90 4.56
CA ASN A 208 3.71 -6.91 4.01
C ASN A 208 5.07 -6.90 4.74
N THR A 209 5.18 -7.52 5.91
CA THR A 209 6.41 -7.55 6.72
C THR A 209 7.18 -8.87 6.63
N LEU A 210 6.56 -9.91 6.08
CA LEU A 210 7.17 -11.21 5.77
C LEU A 210 7.79 -11.22 4.39
#